data_876fb712edfd6067a3de6f4473ecf8fd
#
_entry.id   876fb712edfd6067a3de6f4473ecf8fd
#
_cell.length_a   1.000
_cell.length_b   1.000
_cell.length_c   1.000
_cell.angle_alpha   90.00
_cell.angle_beta   90.00
_cell.angle_gamma   90.00
#
_symmetry.space_group_name_H-M   'P 1'
#
loop_
_entity.id
_entity.type
_entity.pdbx_description
1 polymer ?
#
loop_
_entity_poly.entity_id
_entity_poly.type
_entity_poly.pdbx_seq_one_letter_code
_entity_poly.pdbx_strand_id
1 'polypeptide(L)'
;MWGHSTSDTRERLGPVYSTWYAWHQEMHGDALVEECRRAATLGMRTIIIDDGWQTADNNRGYSYCGDWRVEPGKFPDLRKTVSQIHKLGMKCMMWFSVPYVGIHAGVWTQFSDKLLTYNPNNGTGVLDPRYPQVREYLIGTYERFLREYELDGMKLDFIDEFHMWPESPAFAEGMDCRDVQTAVNRLMSDVISRLQAIRPEVMIEFRQPYIGPGIWEYGNMFRAEDCPNSELYNRVKTLDLRLLMGSSAVHSDMLMWHPDESAEAVSRQIIACIFSVIQFSVRLDRIDQRKQKMLKWWIGFMEKNRKLLLHSPLEPMEPQNLYPLVVAETGHVGIVALYLANQVVTWKTAWNYGFILNGVGVGEVFFSPEAVGCYRITLRDCCGEAVQDLKLECSAGQICRLPLPAGGCAEIESDIIKVS
;
A
#
# COMPACT_ATOMS: atom_id res chain seq x y z
N MET A 1 -24.93 -8.29 -5.90
CA MET A 1 -24.09 -8.96 -4.89
C MET A 1 -22.65 -8.56 -5.15
N TRP A 2 -22.11 -7.68 -4.34
CA TRP A 2 -20.72 -7.21 -4.40
C TRP A 2 -19.87 -8.24 -3.68
N GLY A 3 -19.35 -9.22 -4.36
CA GLY A 3 -18.66 -10.28 -3.67
C GLY A 3 -17.83 -11.17 -4.54
N HIS A 4 -16.68 -10.68 -4.99
CA HIS A 4 -15.60 -11.59 -5.27
C HIS A 4 -14.69 -11.61 -4.06
N SER A 5 -14.60 -12.77 -3.40
CA SER A 5 -13.70 -13.01 -2.28
C SER A 5 -12.25 -12.75 -2.71
N THR A 6 -11.70 -11.63 -2.31
CA THR A 6 -10.29 -11.31 -2.46
C THR A 6 -9.48 -11.75 -1.25
N SER A 7 -10.05 -12.61 -0.38
CA SER A 7 -9.39 -13.09 0.83
C SER A 7 -8.04 -13.76 0.53
N ASP A 8 -7.98 -14.49 -0.57
CA ASP A 8 -6.77 -15.18 -1.03
C ASP A 8 -5.66 -14.19 -1.46
N THR A 9 -6.06 -13.01 -1.97
CA THR A 9 -5.12 -11.97 -2.41
C THR A 9 -4.42 -11.30 -1.22
N ARG A 10 -5.13 -11.09 -0.10
CA ARG A 10 -4.53 -10.55 1.13
C ARG A 10 -3.43 -11.43 1.69
N GLU A 11 -3.60 -12.75 1.64
CA GLU A 11 -2.62 -13.70 2.17
C GLU A 11 -1.34 -13.77 1.33
N ARG A 12 -1.43 -13.46 0.04
CA ARG A 12 -0.31 -13.50 -0.91
C ARG A 12 0.48 -12.21 -0.97
N LEU A 13 -0.13 -11.08 -0.63
CA LEU A 13 0.51 -9.78 -0.68
C LEU A 13 1.21 -9.50 0.66
N GLY A 14 2.50 -9.73 0.70
CA GLY A 14 3.36 -9.26 1.77
C GLY A 14 3.77 -7.80 1.56
N PRO A 15 4.64 -7.23 2.40
CA PRO A 15 5.12 -5.86 2.26
C PRO A 15 5.70 -5.60 0.88
N VAL A 16 5.40 -4.42 0.33
CA VAL A 16 5.73 -4.01 -1.03
C VAL A 16 6.89 -3.03 -1.02
N TYR A 17 7.79 -3.14 -1.98
CA TYR A 17 8.74 -2.09 -2.32
C TYR A 17 8.22 -1.32 -3.55
N SER A 18 8.16 0.00 -3.49
CA SER A 18 7.82 0.85 -4.63
C SER A 18 8.97 1.78 -4.95
N THR A 19 9.20 2.07 -6.23
CA THR A 19 10.33 2.91 -6.64
C THR A 19 10.03 4.40 -6.54
N TRP A 20 8.77 4.84 -6.39
CA TRP A 20 8.37 6.23 -6.62
C TRP A 20 9.13 7.25 -5.78
N TYR A 21 9.06 7.18 -4.45
CA TYR A 21 9.76 8.17 -3.60
C TYR A 21 11.26 7.93 -3.50
N ALA A 22 11.71 6.67 -3.66
CA ALA A 22 13.13 6.32 -3.53
C ALA A 22 13.96 6.71 -4.75
N TRP A 23 13.36 6.64 -5.94
CA TRP A 23 14.07 6.79 -7.21
C TRP A 23 13.46 7.85 -8.12
N HIS A 24 12.17 8.19 -7.93
CA HIS A 24 11.38 8.89 -8.92
C HIS A 24 11.58 8.24 -10.31
N GLN A 25 11.90 9.04 -11.32
CA GLN A 25 12.14 8.55 -12.68
C GLN A 25 13.61 8.14 -12.94
N GLU A 26 14.52 8.26 -11.95
CA GLU A 26 15.97 7.98 -12.12
C GLU A 26 16.37 6.54 -11.89
N MET A 27 15.51 5.58 -12.21
CA MET A 27 15.75 4.16 -11.98
C MET A 27 16.54 3.50 -13.13
N HIS A 28 17.32 2.46 -12.79
CA HIS A 28 18.06 1.62 -13.75
C HIS A 28 17.95 0.16 -13.35
N GLY A 29 17.78 -0.74 -14.33
CA GLY A 29 17.45 -2.16 -14.11
C GLY A 29 18.41 -2.90 -13.18
N ASP A 30 19.72 -2.78 -13.39
CA ASP A 30 20.71 -3.48 -12.55
C ASP A 30 20.71 -2.96 -11.11
N ALA A 31 20.66 -1.64 -10.90
CA ALA A 31 20.57 -1.04 -9.57
C ALA A 31 19.27 -1.45 -8.87
N LEU A 32 18.18 -1.57 -9.62
CA LEU A 32 16.90 -2.00 -9.10
C LEU A 32 16.90 -3.47 -8.66
N VAL A 33 17.56 -4.36 -9.41
CA VAL A 33 17.72 -5.77 -9.01
C VAL A 33 18.50 -5.89 -7.70
N GLU A 34 19.55 -5.10 -7.51
CA GLU A 34 20.30 -5.06 -6.24
C GLU A 34 19.45 -4.52 -5.09
N GLU A 35 18.60 -3.55 -5.35
CA GLU A 35 17.65 -3.05 -4.35
C GLU A 35 16.58 -4.11 -4.00
N CYS A 36 16.05 -4.83 -4.99
CA CYS A 36 15.15 -5.97 -4.79
C CYS A 36 15.81 -7.07 -3.96
N ARG A 37 17.11 -7.31 -4.13
CA ARG A 37 17.85 -8.28 -3.31
C ARG A 37 17.84 -7.87 -1.84
N ARG A 38 18.05 -6.59 -1.53
CA ARG A 38 17.96 -6.05 -0.17
C ARG A 38 16.53 -6.16 0.36
N ALA A 39 15.54 -5.75 -0.43
CA ALA A 39 14.13 -5.83 -0.08
C ALA A 39 13.70 -7.27 0.25
N ALA A 40 14.08 -8.24 -0.57
CA ALA A 40 13.79 -9.65 -0.34
C ALA A 40 14.42 -10.19 0.96
N THR A 41 15.67 -9.77 1.30
CA THR A 41 16.31 -10.20 2.56
C THR A 41 15.63 -9.61 3.79
N LEU A 42 14.94 -8.47 3.66
CA LEU A 42 14.11 -7.88 4.70
C LEU A 42 12.73 -8.53 4.80
N GLY A 43 12.31 -9.31 3.78
CA GLY A 43 11.03 -10.00 3.75
C GLY A 43 9.97 -9.37 2.87
N MET A 44 10.31 -8.34 2.09
CA MET A 44 9.39 -7.76 1.10
C MET A 44 9.13 -8.77 -0.03
N ARG A 45 7.91 -8.79 -0.57
CA ARG A 45 7.44 -9.83 -1.49
C ARG A 45 7.10 -9.33 -2.88
N THR A 46 6.89 -8.05 -3.05
CA THR A 46 6.47 -7.43 -4.32
C THR A 46 7.25 -6.15 -4.55
N ILE A 47 7.58 -5.89 -5.81
CA ILE A 47 8.06 -4.58 -6.26
C ILE A 47 7.06 -3.96 -7.23
N ILE A 48 6.83 -2.65 -7.08
CA ILE A 48 6.18 -1.81 -8.08
C ILE A 48 7.24 -0.92 -8.72
N ILE A 49 7.52 -1.16 -10.00
CA ILE A 49 8.32 -0.25 -10.83
C ILE A 49 7.39 0.87 -11.26
N ASP A 50 7.51 2.01 -10.58
CA ASP A 50 6.64 3.17 -10.74
C ASP A 50 7.03 4.03 -11.96
N ASP A 51 6.44 5.22 -12.14
CA ASP A 51 6.68 6.12 -13.28
C ASP A 51 8.17 6.34 -13.58
N GLY A 52 8.51 6.44 -14.87
CA GLY A 52 9.85 6.75 -15.35
C GLY A 52 10.56 5.62 -16.11
N TRP A 53 10.02 4.40 -16.12
CA TRP A 53 10.58 3.28 -16.87
C TRP A 53 10.44 3.43 -18.40
N GLN A 54 9.50 4.27 -18.84
CA GLN A 54 9.08 4.48 -20.23
C GLN A 54 9.76 5.68 -20.92
N THR A 55 10.60 6.42 -20.23
CA THR A 55 11.20 7.65 -20.76
C THR A 55 12.61 7.90 -20.24
N ALA A 56 13.46 8.50 -21.07
CA ALA A 56 14.75 9.04 -20.65
C ALA A 56 14.63 10.40 -19.95
N ASP A 57 13.48 11.08 -20.07
CA ASP A 57 13.20 12.34 -19.38
C ASP A 57 12.92 12.10 -17.90
N ASN A 58 13.62 12.78 -17.01
CA ASN A 58 13.50 12.66 -15.56
C ASN A 58 12.86 13.90 -14.91
N ASN A 59 12.12 14.69 -15.68
CA ASN A 59 11.50 15.94 -15.19
C ASN A 59 10.14 15.73 -14.52
N ARG A 60 9.73 14.48 -14.27
CA ARG A 60 8.48 14.13 -13.57
C ARG A 60 7.21 14.63 -14.27
N GLY A 61 7.24 14.75 -15.60
CA GLY A 61 6.08 15.10 -16.41
C GLY A 61 5.52 13.91 -17.16
N TYR A 62 4.32 14.07 -17.75
CA TYR A 62 3.62 13.01 -18.46
C TYR A 62 3.61 13.21 -19.99
N SER A 63 4.38 14.17 -20.50
CA SER A 63 4.46 14.48 -21.94
C SER A 63 5.05 13.35 -22.81
N TYR A 64 5.62 12.32 -22.19
CA TYR A 64 6.14 11.10 -22.81
C TYR A 64 5.27 9.87 -22.56
N CYS A 65 4.15 9.99 -21.83
CA CYS A 65 3.22 8.88 -21.66
C CYS A 65 2.48 8.56 -22.97
N GLY A 66 2.13 7.30 -23.16
CA GLY A 66 1.30 6.86 -24.27
C GLY A 66 1.89 5.73 -25.08
N ASP A 67 3.13 5.80 -25.55
CA ASP A 67 3.76 4.73 -26.33
C ASP A 67 3.98 3.46 -25.53
N TRP A 68 4.19 3.62 -24.24
CA TRP A 68 4.45 2.52 -23.33
C TRP A 68 5.55 1.60 -23.84
N ARG A 69 6.67 2.19 -24.22
CA ARG A 69 7.89 1.50 -24.61
C ARG A 69 8.90 1.61 -23.48
N VAL A 70 9.56 0.49 -23.20
CA VAL A 70 10.62 0.46 -22.20
C VAL A 70 11.80 1.32 -22.68
N GLU A 71 12.28 2.25 -21.84
CA GLU A 71 13.45 3.05 -22.13
C GLU A 71 14.72 2.20 -22.09
N PRO A 72 15.40 1.99 -23.24
CA PRO A 72 16.56 1.08 -23.29
C PRO A 72 17.73 1.53 -22.44
N GLY A 73 17.90 2.85 -22.24
CA GLY A 73 18.96 3.40 -21.39
C GLY A 73 18.77 3.07 -19.91
N LYS A 74 17.52 2.82 -19.49
CA LYS A 74 17.17 2.43 -18.11
C LYS A 74 17.06 0.92 -17.95
N PHE A 75 16.40 0.26 -18.89
CA PHE A 75 16.18 -1.18 -18.90
C PHE A 75 16.57 -1.78 -20.26
N PRO A 76 17.86 -2.05 -20.49
CA PRO A 76 18.31 -2.66 -21.76
C PRO A 76 17.62 -3.99 -22.09
N ASP A 77 17.23 -4.73 -21.05
CA ASP A 77 16.47 -5.97 -21.13
C ASP A 77 15.55 -6.09 -19.92
N LEU A 78 14.33 -5.53 -20.02
CA LEU A 78 13.35 -5.58 -18.94
C LEU A 78 12.93 -7.02 -18.60
N ARG A 79 12.83 -7.91 -19.58
CA ARG A 79 12.46 -9.31 -19.33
C ARG A 79 13.49 -10.02 -18.45
N LYS A 80 14.78 -9.76 -18.71
CA LYS A 80 15.87 -10.26 -17.85
C LYS A 80 15.77 -9.68 -16.44
N THR A 81 15.52 -8.37 -16.31
CA THR A 81 15.31 -7.68 -15.01
C THR A 81 14.19 -8.34 -14.22
N VAL A 82 13.01 -8.53 -14.82
CA VAL A 82 11.85 -9.19 -14.17
C VAL A 82 12.20 -10.64 -13.78
N SER A 83 12.86 -11.40 -14.66
CA SER A 83 13.31 -12.75 -14.34
C SER A 83 14.28 -12.80 -13.15
N GLN A 84 15.15 -11.80 -13.01
CA GLN A 84 16.06 -11.69 -11.85
C GLN A 84 15.28 -11.36 -10.56
N ILE A 85 14.28 -10.50 -10.63
CA ILE A 85 13.38 -10.20 -9.52
C ILE A 85 12.62 -11.46 -9.08
N HIS A 86 12.06 -12.22 -10.02
CA HIS A 86 11.39 -13.49 -9.74
C HIS A 86 12.31 -14.51 -9.05
N LYS A 87 13.59 -14.60 -9.46
CA LYS A 87 14.58 -15.46 -8.79
C LYS A 87 14.86 -15.09 -7.34
N LEU A 88 14.56 -13.87 -6.94
CA LEU A 88 14.62 -13.42 -5.54
C LEU A 88 13.35 -13.78 -4.74
N GLY A 89 12.37 -14.43 -5.38
CA GLY A 89 11.08 -14.76 -4.78
C GLY A 89 10.14 -13.58 -4.66
N MET A 90 10.38 -12.50 -5.42
CA MET A 90 9.52 -11.31 -5.44
C MET A 90 8.63 -11.30 -6.67
N LYS A 91 7.43 -10.73 -6.53
CA LYS A 91 6.52 -10.38 -7.61
C LYS A 91 6.90 -9.03 -8.20
N CYS A 92 6.61 -8.83 -9.50
CA CYS A 92 6.94 -7.60 -10.21
C CYS A 92 5.70 -6.98 -10.86
N MET A 93 5.41 -5.74 -10.50
CA MET A 93 4.35 -4.91 -11.07
C MET A 93 4.95 -3.68 -11.74
N MET A 94 4.25 -3.12 -12.73
CA MET A 94 4.63 -1.87 -13.37
C MET A 94 3.48 -0.86 -13.35
N TRP A 95 3.85 0.41 -13.27
CA TRP A 95 2.94 1.54 -13.27
C TRP A 95 2.57 1.98 -14.69
N PHE A 96 1.31 2.41 -14.85
CA PHE A 96 0.78 3.05 -16.04
C PHE A 96 -0.13 4.21 -15.65
N SER A 97 0.03 5.38 -16.29
CA SER A 97 -0.99 6.43 -16.25
C SER A 97 -2.06 6.08 -17.29
N VAL A 98 -3.19 5.60 -16.83
CA VAL A 98 -4.21 5.05 -17.73
C VAL A 98 -4.71 6.10 -18.74
N PRO A 99 -5.08 7.35 -18.31
CA PRO A 99 -5.70 8.30 -19.22
C PRO A 99 -4.72 9.11 -20.08
N TYR A 100 -3.41 9.15 -19.73
CA TYR A 100 -2.53 10.15 -20.31
C TYR A 100 -1.88 9.74 -21.63
N VAL A 101 -1.89 10.67 -22.58
CA VAL A 101 -1.09 10.64 -23.79
C VAL A 101 -0.33 11.96 -23.93
N GLY A 102 0.99 11.87 -24.08
CA GLY A 102 1.88 13.05 -24.17
C GLY A 102 2.22 13.42 -25.61
N ILE A 103 2.51 14.70 -25.83
CA ILE A 103 2.86 15.24 -27.16
C ILE A 103 4.13 14.66 -27.75
N HIS A 104 5.01 14.07 -26.92
CA HIS A 104 6.25 13.41 -27.35
C HIS A 104 6.08 11.91 -27.61
N ALA A 105 4.89 11.35 -27.36
CA ALA A 105 4.58 9.96 -27.70
C ALA A 105 4.28 9.82 -29.21
N GLY A 106 4.78 8.77 -29.83
CA GLY A 106 4.50 8.49 -31.24
C GLY A 106 3.02 8.29 -31.54
N VAL A 107 2.27 7.74 -30.55
CA VAL A 107 0.81 7.55 -30.65
C VAL A 107 0.01 8.85 -30.49
N TRP A 108 0.64 9.97 -30.18
CA TRP A 108 -0.03 11.27 -30.11
C TRP A 108 -0.81 11.58 -31.38
N THR A 109 -0.20 11.37 -32.54
CA THR A 109 -0.84 11.63 -33.84
C THR A 109 -2.09 10.78 -34.09
N GLN A 110 -2.19 9.61 -33.46
CA GLN A 110 -3.32 8.71 -33.55
C GLN A 110 -4.49 9.13 -32.65
N PHE A 111 -4.20 9.77 -31.53
CA PHE A 111 -5.19 10.02 -30.47
C PHE A 111 -5.39 11.50 -30.13
N SER A 112 -4.65 12.42 -30.72
CA SER A 112 -4.76 13.86 -30.44
C SER A 112 -6.13 14.47 -30.79
N ASP A 113 -6.93 13.79 -31.61
CA ASP A 113 -8.31 14.13 -31.93
C ASP A 113 -9.35 13.38 -31.05
N LYS A 114 -8.90 12.57 -30.10
CA LYS A 114 -9.72 11.72 -29.22
C LYS A 114 -9.39 11.97 -27.75
N LEU A 115 -9.43 13.25 -27.35
CA LEU A 115 -9.12 13.69 -26.01
C LEU A 115 -10.35 14.23 -25.30
N LEU A 116 -10.45 14.01 -24.00
CA LEU A 116 -11.38 14.70 -23.12
C LEU A 116 -10.90 16.13 -22.83
N THR A 117 -9.60 16.30 -22.64
CA THR A 117 -8.94 17.58 -22.44
C THR A 117 -7.47 17.52 -22.83
N TYR A 118 -6.85 18.67 -23.04
CA TYR A 118 -5.41 18.81 -23.29
C TYR A 118 -4.83 19.96 -22.46
N ASN A 119 -3.78 19.68 -21.71
CA ASN A 119 -3.06 20.69 -20.95
C ASN A 119 -1.76 21.10 -21.70
N PRO A 120 -1.72 22.27 -22.32
CA PRO A 120 -0.55 22.71 -23.07
C PRO A 120 0.66 23.03 -22.19
N ASN A 121 0.46 23.30 -20.88
CA ASN A 121 1.56 23.65 -19.97
C ASN A 121 2.46 22.46 -19.65
N ASN A 122 1.90 21.25 -19.66
CA ASN A 122 2.65 20.02 -19.42
C ASN A 122 2.68 19.07 -20.63
N GLY A 123 2.07 19.47 -21.74
CA GLY A 123 2.08 18.70 -22.99
C GLY A 123 1.36 17.36 -22.88
N THR A 124 0.28 17.27 -22.09
CA THR A 124 -0.42 16.00 -21.81
C THR A 124 -1.91 16.11 -22.14
N GLY A 125 -2.43 15.15 -22.87
CA GLY A 125 -3.86 14.96 -23.12
C GLY A 125 -4.43 13.84 -22.28
N VAL A 126 -5.71 13.95 -21.93
CA VAL A 126 -6.53 12.89 -21.32
C VAL A 126 -7.31 12.20 -22.44
N LEU A 127 -7.02 10.94 -22.67
CA LEU A 127 -7.69 10.13 -23.68
C LEU A 127 -9.20 10.03 -23.41
N ASP A 128 -10.00 10.02 -24.48
CA ASP A 128 -11.44 9.85 -24.37
C ASP A 128 -11.84 8.37 -24.50
N PRO A 129 -12.24 7.71 -23.40
CA PRO A 129 -12.56 6.29 -23.39
C PRO A 129 -13.89 5.97 -24.12
N ARG A 130 -14.67 6.99 -24.55
CA ARG A 130 -15.87 6.80 -25.36
C ARG A 130 -15.57 6.24 -26.74
N TYR A 131 -14.32 6.40 -27.22
CA TYR A 131 -13.86 5.76 -28.44
C TYR A 131 -13.38 4.33 -28.19
N PRO A 132 -13.95 3.31 -28.85
CA PRO A 132 -13.50 1.92 -28.69
C PRO A 132 -12.03 1.71 -29.03
N GLN A 133 -11.49 2.48 -29.98
CA GLN A 133 -10.08 2.43 -30.36
C GLN A 133 -9.14 2.83 -29.21
N VAL A 134 -9.53 3.78 -28.38
CA VAL A 134 -8.77 4.19 -27.18
C VAL A 134 -8.77 3.05 -26.17
N ARG A 135 -9.93 2.46 -25.89
CA ARG A 135 -10.02 1.35 -24.95
C ARG A 135 -9.20 0.14 -25.41
N GLU A 136 -9.32 -0.25 -26.68
CA GLU A 136 -8.55 -1.37 -27.24
C GLU A 136 -7.04 -1.12 -27.22
N TYR A 137 -6.60 0.12 -27.46
CA TYR A 137 -5.19 0.49 -27.34
C TYR A 137 -4.65 0.29 -25.92
N LEU A 138 -5.38 0.77 -24.90
CA LEU A 138 -4.99 0.64 -23.50
C LEU A 138 -4.95 -0.83 -23.08
N ILE A 139 -6.01 -1.57 -23.37
CA ILE A 139 -6.10 -3.00 -23.03
C ILE A 139 -4.98 -3.79 -23.72
N GLY A 140 -4.78 -3.59 -25.02
CA GLY A 140 -3.73 -4.26 -25.78
C GLY A 140 -2.32 -3.95 -25.26
N THR A 141 -2.11 -2.75 -24.72
CA THR A 141 -0.87 -2.36 -24.06
C THR A 141 -0.65 -3.22 -22.81
N TYR A 142 -1.64 -3.34 -21.93
CA TYR A 142 -1.52 -4.10 -20.70
C TYR A 142 -1.36 -5.60 -20.96
N GLU A 143 -2.12 -6.17 -21.91
CA GLU A 143 -1.93 -7.57 -22.30
C GLU A 143 -0.52 -7.85 -22.83
N ARG A 144 0.01 -6.94 -23.67
CA ARG A 144 1.37 -7.05 -24.19
C ARG A 144 2.40 -7.12 -23.06
N PHE A 145 2.31 -6.23 -22.07
CA PHE A 145 3.25 -6.21 -20.95
C PHE A 145 3.18 -7.46 -20.10
N LEU A 146 1.99 -7.99 -19.79
CA LEU A 146 1.85 -9.25 -19.07
C LEU A 146 2.49 -10.42 -19.81
N ARG A 147 2.32 -10.48 -21.14
CA ARG A 147 2.84 -11.59 -21.96
C ARG A 147 4.34 -11.45 -22.21
N GLU A 148 4.79 -10.27 -22.62
CA GLU A 148 6.16 -10.04 -23.08
C GLU A 148 7.15 -10.08 -21.92
N TYR A 149 6.80 -9.47 -20.79
CA TYR A 149 7.72 -9.32 -19.64
C TYR A 149 7.37 -10.22 -18.45
N GLU A 150 6.32 -11.03 -18.56
CA GLU A 150 5.89 -11.97 -17.51
C GLU A 150 5.56 -11.26 -16.18
N LEU A 151 5.02 -10.03 -16.24
CA LEU A 151 4.65 -9.25 -15.05
C LEU A 151 3.61 -9.98 -14.21
N ASP A 152 3.63 -9.72 -12.91
CA ASP A 152 2.62 -10.24 -11.97
C ASP A 152 1.43 -9.31 -11.82
N GLY A 153 1.56 -8.05 -12.24
CA GLY A 153 0.48 -7.08 -12.13
C GLY A 153 0.84 -5.68 -12.60
N MET A 154 -0.07 -4.75 -12.33
CA MET A 154 0.02 -3.35 -12.75
C MET A 154 -0.53 -2.43 -11.69
N LYS A 155 0.09 -1.26 -11.53
CA LYS A 155 -0.51 -0.09 -10.89
C LYS A 155 -1.14 0.76 -12.00
N LEU A 156 -2.47 0.88 -11.98
CA LEU A 156 -3.24 1.64 -12.96
C LEU A 156 -3.67 2.96 -12.33
N ASP A 157 -2.99 4.02 -12.72
CA ASP A 157 -3.07 5.32 -12.07
C ASP A 157 -3.92 6.34 -12.84
N PHE A 158 -4.40 7.37 -12.14
CA PHE A 158 -5.14 8.51 -12.69
C PHE A 158 -6.52 8.19 -13.30
N ILE A 159 -7.19 7.14 -12.85
CA ILE A 159 -8.53 6.77 -13.34
C ILE A 159 -9.54 7.90 -13.11
N ASP A 160 -9.35 8.71 -12.07
CA ASP A 160 -10.16 9.88 -11.72
C ASP A 160 -10.11 11.01 -12.76
N GLU A 161 -9.08 11.06 -13.61
CA GLU A 161 -9.00 12.02 -14.71
C GLU A 161 -10.00 11.74 -15.82
N PHE A 162 -10.57 10.54 -15.88
CA PHE A 162 -11.64 10.21 -16.80
C PHE A 162 -12.98 10.81 -16.36
N HIS A 163 -13.12 12.11 -16.52
CA HIS A 163 -14.37 12.83 -16.30
C HIS A 163 -14.59 13.89 -17.40
N MET A 164 -15.79 14.43 -17.47
CA MET A 164 -16.07 15.53 -18.41
C MET A 164 -15.43 16.83 -17.93
N TRP A 165 -14.53 17.36 -18.71
CA TRP A 165 -13.93 18.67 -18.56
C TRP A 165 -14.79 19.73 -19.26
N PRO A 166 -14.67 21.02 -18.93
CA PRO A 166 -15.43 22.09 -19.60
C PRO A 166 -15.26 22.08 -21.14
N GLU A 167 -14.06 21.73 -21.61
CA GLU A 167 -13.70 21.66 -23.04
C GLU A 167 -13.90 20.26 -23.66
N SER A 168 -14.37 19.28 -22.91
CA SER A 168 -14.57 17.94 -23.44
C SER A 168 -15.56 17.95 -24.61
N PRO A 169 -15.26 17.20 -25.70
CA PRO A 169 -16.13 17.17 -26.85
C PRO A 169 -17.49 16.53 -26.53
N ALA A 170 -18.53 17.01 -27.18
CA ALA A 170 -19.83 16.35 -27.20
C ALA A 170 -19.72 14.94 -27.80
N PHE A 171 -20.81 14.15 -27.68
CA PHE A 171 -20.87 12.85 -28.34
C PHE A 171 -20.69 13.01 -29.86
N ALA A 172 -19.74 12.30 -30.45
CA ALA A 172 -19.32 12.44 -31.83
C ALA A 172 -19.27 11.08 -32.56
N GLU A 173 -19.11 11.13 -33.87
CA GLU A 173 -18.90 9.94 -34.69
C GLU A 173 -17.68 9.14 -34.24
N GLY A 174 -17.82 7.82 -34.23
CA GLY A 174 -16.79 6.89 -33.76
C GLY A 174 -16.84 6.58 -32.27
N MET A 175 -17.62 7.33 -31.49
CA MET A 175 -17.91 7.00 -30.09
C MET A 175 -19.05 5.97 -30.01
N ASP A 176 -18.90 4.99 -29.11
CA ASP A 176 -19.93 3.96 -28.84
C ASP A 176 -20.58 4.09 -27.45
N CYS A 177 -20.07 4.98 -26.61
CA CYS A 177 -20.63 5.34 -25.30
C CYS A 177 -20.98 6.82 -25.28
N ARG A 178 -22.17 7.17 -24.73
CA ARG A 178 -22.60 8.58 -24.62
C ARG A 178 -21.93 9.31 -23.47
N ASP A 179 -21.70 8.63 -22.37
CA ASP A 179 -21.08 9.19 -21.18
C ASP A 179 -19.75 8.53 -20.85
N VAL A 180 -18.87 9.31 -20.21
CA VAL A 180 -17.51 8.88 -19.86
C VAL A 180 -17.53 7.78 -18.81
N GLN A 181 -18.43 7.85 -17.82
CA GLN A 181 -18.47 6.85 -16.75
C GLN A 181 -18.82 5.45 -17.28
N THR A 182 -19.80 5.36 -18.17
CA THR A 182 -20.13 4.10 -18.85
C THR A 182 -18.95 3.57 -19.65
N ALA A 183 -18.21 4.44 -20.32
CA ALA A 183 -17.04 4.06 -21.10
C ALA A 183 -15.89 3.56 -20.20
N VAL A 184 -15.66 4.21 -19.05
CA VAL A 184 -14.65 3.80 -18.06
C VAL A 184 -15.02 2.46 -17.44
N ASN A 185 -16.27 2.27 -17.03
CA ASN A 185 -16.73 0.98 -16.48
C ASN A 185 -16.52 -0.16 -17.50
N ARG A 186 -16.80 0.09 -18.77
CA ARG A 186 -16.55 -0.87 -19.85
C ARG A 186 -15.06 -1.14 -20.02
N LEU A 187 -14.23 -0.08 -20.07
CA LEU A 187 -12.78 -0.21 -20.14
C LEU A 187 -12.24 -1.08 -19.01
N MET A 188 -12.61 -0.78 -17.76
CA MET A 188 -12.10 -1.50 -16.58
C MET A 188 -12.59 -2.95 -16.55
N SER A 189 -13.85 -3.21 -16.91
CA SER A 189 -14.38 -4.56 -17.02
C SER A 189 -13.65 -5.39 -18.06
N ASP A 190 -13.38 -4.81 -19.23
CA ASP A 190 -12.63 -5.48 -20.30
C ASP A 190 -11.16 -5.68 -19.90
N VAL A 191 -10.52 -4.70 -19.25
CA VAL A 191 -9.15 -4.81 -18.73
C VAL A 191 -9.04 -6.01 -17.79
N ILE A 192 -9.85 -6.05 -16.72
CA ILE A 192 -9.70 -7.12 -15.72
C ILE A 192 -10.01 -8.49 -16.32
N SER A 193 -11.05 -8.59 -17.16
CA SER A 193 -11.43 -9.84 -17.82
C SER A 193 -10.31 -10.38 -18.71
N ARG A 194 -9.70 -9.54 -19.53
CA ARG A 194 -8.65 -9.94 -20.48
C ARG A 194 -7.33 -10.21 -19.77
N LEU A 195 -6.98 -9.44 -18.74
CA LEU A 195 -5.77 -9.70 -17.95
C LEU A 195 -5.87 -10.98 -17.12
N GLN A 196 -7.03 -11.27 -16.53
CA GLN A 196 -7.27 -12.53 -15.82
C GLN A 196 -7.26 -13.75 -16.75
N ALA A 197 -7.66 -13.61 -18.00
CA ALA A 197 -7.53 -14.68 -19.01
C ALA A 197 -6.07 -15.03 -19.31
N ILE A 198 -5.13 -14.08 -19.14
CA ILE A 198 -3.69 -14.32 -19.30
C ILE A 198 -3.08 -14.83 -17.99
N ARG A 199 -3.41 -14.18 -16.87
CA ARG A 199 -2.92 -14.49 -15.53
C ARG A 199 -4.09 -14.39 -14.54
N PRO A 200 -4.70 -15.51 -14.13
CA PRO A 200 -5.84 -15.49 -13.22
C PRO A 200 -5.60 -14.74 -11.91
N GLU A 201 -4.34 -14.71 -11.45
CA GLU A 201 -3.92 -14.07 -10.20
C GLU A 201 -3.26 -12.70 -10.43
N VAL A 202 -3.59 -12.02 -11.53
CA VAL A 202 -3.04 -10.69 -11.85
C VAL A 202 -3.33 -9.71 -10.71
N MET A 203 -2.30 -8.98 -10.29
CA MET A 203 -2.40 -7.93 -9.28
C MET A 203 -2.71 -6.60 -9.96
N ILE A 204 -3.79 -5.94 -9.54
CA ILE A 204 -4.17 -4.61 -10.05
C ILE A 204 -4.30 -3.67 -8.87
N GLU A 205 -3.43 -2.65 -8.84
CA GLU A 205 -3.45 -1.60 -7.84
C GLU A 205 -4.15 -0.35 -8.35
N PHE A 206 -5.07 0.14 -7.52
CA PHE A 206 -5.67 1.47 -7.62
C PHE A 206 -5.32 2.29 -6.38
N ARG A 207 -5.36 3.63 -6.49
CA ARG A 207 -5.14 4.54 -5.38
C ARG A 207 -6.31 5.51 -5.17
N GLN A 208 -6.41 6.10 -3.97
CA GLN A 208 -7.27 7.25 -3.76
C GLN A 208 -6.85 8.43 -4.65
N PRO A 209 -7.77 9.36 -5.04
CA PRO A 209 -9.13 9.45 -4.48
C PRO A 209 -10.18 8.60 -5.20
N TYR A 210 -9.88 7.91 -6.29
CA TYR A 210 -10.89 7.21 -7.10
C TYR A 210 -11.30 5.82 -6.57
N ILE A 211 -10.92 5.46 -5.36
CA ILE A 211 -11.34 4.20 -4.72
C ILE A 211 -12.73 4.37 -4.10
N GLY A 212 -13.63 3.46 -4.47
CA GLY A 212 -14.98 3.37 -3.97
C GLY A 212 -15.63 2.06 -4.40
N PRO A 213 -16.91 1.85 -4.05
CA PRO A 213 -17.60 0.57 -4.37
C PRO A 213 -17.59 0.21 -5.86
N GLY A 214 -17.61 1.20 -6.76
CA GLY A 214 -17.62 0.98 -8.20
C GLY A 214 -16.32 0.43 -8.78
N ILE A 215 -15.15 0.78 -8.20
CA ILE A 215 -13.85 0.32 -8.69
C ILE A 215 -13.43 -1.03 -8.08
N TRP A 216 -14.12 -1.49 -7.04
CA TRP A 216 -13.78 -2.69 -6.30
C TRP A 216 -13.78 -3.96 -7.16
N GLU A 217 -14.63 -3.99 -8.19
CA GLU A 217 -14.71 -5.15 -9.09
C GLU A 217 -13.51 -5.29 -10.03
N TYR A 218 -12.74 -4.21 -10.20
CA TYR A 218 -11.69 -4.12 -11.23
C TYR A 218 -10.27 -4.24 -10.69
N GLY A 219 -10.10 -4.31 -9.37
CA GLY A 219 -8.79 -4.41 -8.75
C GLY A 219 -8.78 -5.27 -7.50
N ASN A 220 -7.58 -5.49 -6.96
CA ASN A 220 -7.38 -6.31 -5.77
C ASN A 220 -6.34 -5.75 -4.80
N MET A 221 -5.81 -4.56 -5.09
CA MET A 221 -4.94 -3.77 -4.22
C MET A 221 -5.45 -2.33 -4.22
N PHE A 222 -5.74 -1.78 -3.04
CA PHE A 222 -6.33 -0.45 -2.90
C PHE A 222 -5.47 0.39 -1.97
N ARG A 223 -4.71 1.31 -2.55
CA ARG A 223 -3.72 2.11 -1.84
C ARG A 223 -4.31 3.44 -1.36
N ALA A 224 -3.88 3.87 -0.16
CA ALA A 224 -4.12 5.22 0.32
C ALA A 224 -3.58 6.28 -0.66
N GLU A 225 -4.14 7.49 -0.60
CA GLU A 225 -3.67 8.64 -1.35
C GLU A 225 -2.21 8.98 -1.02
N ASP A 226 -1.54 9.69 -1.93
CA ASP A 226 -0.17 10.15 -1.73
C ASP A 226 -0.07 11.08 -0.50
N CYS A 227 0.69 10.66 0.50
CA CYS A 227 0.93 11.39 1.73
C CYS A 227 2.35 11.15 2.28
N PRO A 228 3.40 11.45 1.47
CA PRO A 228 4.76 10.96 1.70
C PRO A 228 5.39 11.40 3.03
N ASN A 229 4.95 12.50 3.63
CA ASN A 229 5.52 13.06 4.84
C ASN A 229 4.53 13.13 6.01
N SER A 230 3.46 12.33 5.97
CA SER A 230 2.43 12.37 7.00
C SER A 230 2.00 10.99 7.46
N GLU A 231 2.60 10.51 8.54
CA GLU A 231 2.18 9.27 9.21
C GLU A 231 0.71 9.31 9.64
N LEU A 232 0.24 10.50 10.04
CA LEU A 232 -1.16 10.71 10.44
C LEU A 232 -2.13 10.51 9.27
N TYR A 233 -1.88 11.18 8.13
CA TYR A 233 -2.75 11.05 6.96
C TYR A 233 -2.73 9.62 6.42
N ASN A 234 -1.54 9.00 6.34
CA ASN A 234 -1.42 7.63 5.89
C ASN A 234 -2.22 6.66 6.78
N ARG A 235 -2.15 6.84 8.11
CA ARG A 235 -2.97 6.09 9.07
C ARG A 235 -4.46 6.25 8.81
N VAL A 236 -4.94 7.49 8.79
CA VAL A 236 -6.36 7.79 8.62
C VAL A 236 -6.88 7.23 7.30
N LYS A 237 -6.18 7.49 6.20
CA LYS A 237 -6.57 6.99 4.87
C LYS A 237 -6.60 5.47 4.80
N THR A 238 -5.61 4.78 5.38
CA THR A 238 -5.60 3.31 5.40
C THR A 238 -6.71 2.72 6.26
N LEU A 239 -7.03 3.33 7.41
CA LEU A 239 -8.14 2.88 8.26
C LEU A 239 -9.49 3.10 7.58
N ASP A 240 -9.72 4.27 6.99
CA ASP A 240 -10.94 4.56 6.22
C ASP A 240 -11.10 3.57 5.05
N LEU A 241 -10.02 3.28 4.32
CA LEU A 241 -10.06 2.26 3.27
C LEU A 241 -10.35 0.86 3.81
N ARG A 242 -9.79 0.48 4.95
CA ARG A 242 -10.08 -0.82 5.59
C ARG A 242 -11.55 -0.95 5.96
N LEU A 243 -12.17 0.13 6.42
CA LEU A 243 -13.60 0.16 6.74
C LEU A 243 -14.47 0.11 5.45
N LEU A 244 -14.02 0.77 4.39
CA LEU A 244 -14.75 0.84 3.12
C LEU A 244 -14.61 -0.44 2.27
N MET A 245 -13.40 -0.99 2.16
CA MET A 245 -13.04 -2.01 1.17
C MET A 245 -13.18 -3.46 1.69
N GLY A 246 -13.68 -3.65 2.89
CA GLY A 246 -14.02 -4.97 3.46
C GLY A 246 -12.85 -5.97 3.41
N SER A 247 -12.99 -7.05 2.65
CA SER A 247 -11.99 -8.11 2.54
C SER A 247 -10.86 -7.84 1.54
N SER A 248 -10.89 -6.73 0.80
CA SER A 248 -9.85 -6.38 -0.17
C SER A 248 -8.51 -6.04 0.50
N ALA A 249 -7.41 -6.19 -0.24
CA ALA A 249 -6.10 -5.77 0.24
C ALA A 249 -5.99 -4.24 0.21
N VAL A 250 -5.95 -3.65 1.39
CA VAL A 250 -5.70 -2.22 1.58
C VAL A 250 -4.22 -2.00 1.80
N HIS A 251 -3.65 -1.08 1.04
CA HIS A 251 -2.24 -0.70 1.08
C HIS A 251 -2.07 0.69 1.66
N SER A 252 -1.00 0.87 2.45
CA SER A 252 -0.57 2.22 2.81
C SER A 252 -0.06 2.97 1.58
N ASP A 253 -0.04 4.30 1.64
CA ASP A 253 0.93 5.03 0.83
C ASP A 253 2.35 4.62 1.22
N MET A 254 3.28 4.79 0.29
CA MET A 254 4.65 4.33 0.46
C MET A 254 5.33 5.07 1.61
N LEU A 255 5.80 4.33 2.60
CA LEU A 255 6.58 4.90 3.69
C LEU A 255 7.94 5.36 3.15
N MET A 256 8.28 6.60 3.45
CA MET A 256 9.57 7.19 3.20
C MET A 256 10.04 7.96 4.44
N TRP A 257 11.36 8.14 4.57
CA TRP A 257 11.96 8.90 5.67
C TRP A 257 13.32 9.45 5.26
N HIS A 258 13.74 10.49 5.97
CA HIS A 258 15.09 11.02 5.80
C HIS A 258 16.12 10.04 6.41
N PRO A 259 17.32 9.87 5.81
CA PRO A 259 18.36 8.98 6.36
C PRO A 259 18.70 9.23 7.83
N ASP A 260 18.63 10.48 8.28
CA ASP A 260 18.97 10.90 9.66
C ASP A 260 17.82 10.70 10.67
N GLU A 261 16.61 10.32 10.22
CA GLU A 261 15.54 10.00 11.16
C GLU A 261 15.91 8.80 12.04
N SER A 262 15.47 8.84 13.30
CA SER A 262 15.73 7.74 14.25
C SER A 262 14.94 6.50 13.87
N ALA A 263 15.42 5.33 14.27
CA ALA A 263 14.71 4.06 14.08
C ALA A 263 13.34 4.07 14.77
N GLU A 264 13.23 4.77 15.90
CA GLU A 264 11.98 4.95 16.66
C GLU A 264 10.95 5.76 15.85
N ALA A 265 11.38 6.85 15.19
CA ALA A 265 10.50 7.66 14.35
C ALA A 265 10.00 6.85 13.14
N VAL A 266 10.91 6.12 12.48
CA VAL A 266 10.54 5.24 11.34
C VAL A 266 9.61 4.11 11.79
N SER A 267 9.87 3.50 12.96
CA SER A 267 9.00 2.47 13.52
C SER A 267 7.59 2.97 13.78
N ARG A 268 7.42 4.23 14.23
CA ARG A 268 6.10 4.82 14.42
C ARG A 268 5.33 4.97 13.11
N GLN A 269 6.00 5.30 11.99
CA GLN A 269 5.36 5.31 10.67
C GLN A 269 4.84 3.91 10.29
N ILE A 270 5.61 2.84 10.60
CA ILE A 270 5.18 1.45 10.39
C ILE A 270 3.96 1.14 11.26
N ILE A 271 4.00 1.47 12.56
CA ILE A 271 2.88 1.27 13.48
C ILE A 271 1.64 2.04 13.01
N ALA A 272 1.80 3.25 12.47
CA ALA A 272 0.70 4.04 11.92
C ALA A 272 -0.09 3.29 10.84
N CYS A 273 0.58 2.49 10.00
CA CYS A 273 -0.03 1.74 8.92
C CYS A 273 -0.13 0.23 9.17
N ILE A 274 0.08 -0.23 10.40
CA ILE A 274 0.24 -1.65 10.75
C ILE A 274 -0.96 -2.52 10.38
N PHE A 275 -2.16 -1.95 10.30
CA PHE A 275 -3.38 -2.65 9.94
C PHE A 275 -3.66 -2.68 8.43
N SER A 276 -2.66 -2.40 7.61
CA SER A 276 -2.68 -2.46 6.16
C SER A 276 -1.46 -3.20 5.62
N VAL A 277 -1.44 -3.49 4.31
CA VAL A 277 -0.21 -3.93 3.64
C VAL A 277 0.69 -2.71 3.46
N ILE A 278 1.86 -2.74 4.07
CA ILE A 278 2.77 -1.59 4.02
C ILE A 278 3.57 -1.59 2.73
N GLN A 279 3.59 -0.44 2.07
CA GLN A 279 4.51 -0.16 0.97
C GLN A 279 5.70 0.68 1.49
N PHE A 280 6.89 0.38 1.01
CA PHE A 280 8.12 1.09 1.35
C PHE A 280 8.73 1.71 0.10
N SER A 281 9.21 2.95 0.21
CA SER A 281 9.91 3.62 -0.89
C SER A 281 11.07 4.45 -0.36
N VAL A 282 12.12 3.77 0.06
CA VAL A 282 13.39 4.35 0.51
C VAL A 282 14.55 3.64 -0.15
N ARG A 283 15.68 4.29 -0.25
CA ARG A 283 16.93 3.68 -0.72
C ARG A 283 17.48 2.74 0.37
N LEU A 284 17.24 1.43 0.22
CA LEU A 284 17.66 0.41 1.19
C LEU A 284 19.19 0.28 1.28
N ASP A 285 19.92 0.69 0.24
CA ASP A 285 21.38 0.77 0.25
C ASP A 285 21.94 1.90 1.15
N ARG A 286 21.07 2.83 1.58
CA ARG A 286 21.44 4.02 2.39
C ARG A 286 20.94 3.97 3.83
N ILE A 287 20.22 2.93 4.22
CA ILE A 287 19.76 2.80 5.62
C ILE A 287 20.84 2.17 6.49
N ASP A 288 20.96 2.65 7.73
CA ASP A 288 21.89 2.12 8.71
C ASP A 288 21.47 0.73 9.26
N GLN A 289 22.39 0.06 9.96
CA GLN A 289 22.15 -1.28 10.51
C GLN A 289 21.00 -1.33 11.51
N ARG A 290 20.77 -0.26 12.29
CA ARG A 290 19.69 -0.19 13.27
C ARG A 290 18.33 -0.17 12.58
N LYS A 291 18.17 0.64 11.52
CA LYS A 291 16.95 0.66 10.70
C LYS A 291 16.75 -0.65 9.93
N GLN A 292 17.82 -1.29 9.45
CA GLN A 292 17.70 -2.63 8.83
C GLN A 292 17.16 -3.66 9.83
N LYS A 293 17.67 -3.66 11.07
CA LYS A 293 17.21 -4.53 12.15
C LYS A 293 15.75 -4.25 12.50
N MET A 294 15.40 -2.98 12.63
CA MET A 294 14.04 -2.51 12.89
C MET A 294 13.06 -2.97 11.79
N LEU A 295 13.39 -2.75 10.51
CA LEU A 295 12.57 -3.19 9.38
C LEU A 295 12.37 -4.71 9.38
N LYS A 296 13.45 -5.47 9.58
CA LYS A 296 13.38 -6.94 9.63
C LYS A 296 12.47 -7.42 10.76
N TRP A 297 12.53 -6.78 11.91
CA TRP A 297 11.65 -7.07 13.05
C TRP A 297 10.19 -6.81 12.70
N TRP A 298 9.85 -5.60 12.24
CA TRP A 298 8.47 -5.24 11.96
C TRP A 298 7.87 -6.03 10.80
N ILE A 299 8.63 -6.29 9.75
CA ILE A 299 8.19 -7.15 8.65
C ILE A 299 7.91 -8.57 9.16
N GLY A 300 8.77 -9.12 10.01
CA GLY A 300 8.55 -10.41 10.66
C GLY A 300 7.33 -10.41 11.58
N PHE A 301 7.11 -9.32 12.33
CA PHE A 301 5.93 -9.13 13.19
C PHE A 301 4.64 -9.13 12.35
N MET A 302 4.62 -8.37 11.26
CA MET A 302 3.48 -8.32 10.33
C MET A 302 3.19 -9.69 9.71
N GLU A 303 4.20 -10.40 9.29
CA GLU A 303 4.04 -11.74 8.72
C GLU A 303 3.48 -12.74 9.75
N LYS A 304 4.01 -12.76 10.96
CA LYS A 304 3.54 -13.61 12.07
C LYS A 304 2.09 -13.32 12.45
N ASN A 305 1.70 -12.05 12.45
CA ASN A 305 0.40 -11.59 12.90
C ASN A 305 -0.55 -11.21 11.74
N ARG A 306 -0.22 -11.58 10.50
CA ARG A 306 -0.91 -11.14 9.28
C ARG A 306 -2.42 -11.34 9.32
N LYS A 307 -2.87 -12.52 9.76
CA LYS A 307 -4.31 -12.80 9.87
C LYS A 307 -5.01 -11.82 10.81
N LEU A 308 -4.42 -11.56 11.97
CA LEU A 308 -4.97 -10.64 12.95
C LEU A 308 -4.96 -9.20 12.43
N LEU A 309 -3.86 -8.76 11.83
CA LEU A 309 -3.70 -7.40 11.34
C LEU A 309 -4.58 -7.08 10.11
N LEU A 310 -4.68 -8.01 9.16
CA LEU A 310 -5.29 -7.73 7.85
C LEU A 310 -6.71 -8.30 7.68
N HIS A 311 -7.09 -9.34 8.45
CA HIS A 311 -8.38 -10.02 8.26
C HIS A 311 -9.34 -9.86 9.42
N SER A 312 -8.87 -9.51 10.61
CA SER A 312 -9.77 -9.27 11.74
C SER A 312 -10.58 -8.00 11.55
N PRO A 313 -11.79 -7.94 12.12
CA PRO A 313 -12.47 -6.68 12.31
C PRO A 313 -11.57 -5.68 13.03
N LEU A 314 -11.67 -4.42 12.66
CA LEU A 314 -10.99 -3.32 13.34
C LEU A 314 -11.99 -2.52 14.16
N GLU A 315 -11.58 -2.14 15.36
CA GLU A 315 -12.29 -1.16 16.20
C GLU A 315 -11.44 0.12 16.27
N PRO A 316 -11.51 1.01 15.26
CA PRO A 316 -10.86 2.32 15.33
C PRO A 316 -11.69 3.25 16.20
N MET A 317 -11.11 3.66 17.33
CA MET A 317 -11.79 4.47 18.32
C MET A 317 -11.76 5.95 17.95
N GLU A 318 -12.79 6.68 18.30
CA GLU A 318 -12.87 8.14 18.20
C GLU A 318 -12.47 8.72 16.84
N PRO A 319 -13.19 8.45 15.76
CA PRO A 319 -12.86 8.93 14.41
C PRO A 319 -12.72 10.46 14.33
N GLN A 320 -13.48 11.21 15.15
CA GLN A 320 -13.38 12.67 15.25
C GLN A 320 -12.02 13.14 15.79
N ASN A 321 -11.27 12.26 16.49
CA ASN A 321 -9.92 12.50 17.00
C ASN A 321 -8.85 11.73 16.16
N LEU A 322 -9.20 11.39 14.91
CA LEU A 322 -8.31 10.75 13.95
C LEU A 322 -7.76 9.38 14.43
N TYR A 323 -8.65 8.60 15.07
CA TYR A 323 -8.34 7.24 15.53
C TYR A 323 -7.15 7.15 16.49
N PRO A 324 -7.22 7.73 17.69
CA PRO A 324 -6.12 7.72 18.65
C PRO A 324 -5.74 6.32 19.15
N LEU A 325 -6.65 5.37 19.04
CA LEU A 325 -6.48 3.97 19.42
C LEU A 325 -7.22 3.08 18.43
N VAL A 326 -6.56 2.00 18.00
CA VAL A 326 -7.13 1.01 17.09
C VAL A 326 -6.91 -0.38 17.65
N VAL A 327 -7.96 -1.17 17.67
CA VAL A 327 -7.94 -2.56 18.14
C VAL A 327 -8.21 -3.51 16.99
N ALA A 328 -7.42 -4.57 16.90
CA ALA A 328 -7.70 -5.75 16.09
C ALA A 328 -7.73 -6.97 17.00
N GLU A 329 -8.76 -7.80 16.93
CA GLU A 329 -8.89 -8.97 17.79
C GLU A 329 -9.44 -10.19 17.08
N THR A 330 -9.09 -11.36 17.58
CA THR A 330 -9.71 -12.62 17.19
C THR A 330 -9.60 -13.63 18.34
N GLY A 331 -10.72 -14.20 18.76
CA GLY A 331 -10.78 -15.18 19.85
C GLY A 331 -10.15 -14.63 21.14
N HIS A 332 -8.97 -15.16 21.50
CA HIS A 332 -8.28 -14.82 22.72
C HIS A 332 -7.03 -13.94 22.50
N VAL A 333 -6.89 -13.37 21.33
CA VAL A 333 -5.71 -12.56 20.94
C VAL A 333 -6.14 -11.16 20.56
N GLY A 334 -5.47 -10.14 21.10
CA GLY A 334 -5.67 -8.72 20.76
C GLY A 334 -4.39 -8.02 20.36
N ILE A 335 -4.47 -7.11 19.39
CA ILE A 335 -3.43 -6.12 19.07
C ILE A 335 -4.05 -4.75 19.20
N VAL A 336 -3.44 -3.90 20.02
CA VAL A 336 -3.85 -2.51 20.23
C VAL A 336 -2.72 -1.60 19.79
N ALA A 337 -2.99 -0.66 18.88
CA ALA A 337 -2.05 0.38 18.51
C ALA A 337 -2.51 1.73 19.05
N LEU A 338 -1.60 2.44 19.73
CA LEU A 338 -1.81 3.77 20.28
C LEU A 338 -1.12 4.81 19.44
N TYR A 339 -1.82 5.93 19.22
CA TYR A 339 -1.34 7.05 18.40
C TYR A 339 -1.44 8.41 19.11
N LEU A 340 -2.04 8.45 20.28
CA LEU A 340 -2.14 9.65 21.11
C LEU A 340 -1.69 9.33 22.54
N ALA A 341 -0.92 10.24 23.13
CA ALA A 341 -0.45 10.10 24.51
C ALA A 341 -1.61 10.09 25.51
N ASN A 342 -1.36 9.51 26.68
CA ASN A 342 -2.31 9.46 27.80
C ASN A 342 -3.61 8.67 27.53
N GLN A 343 -3.68 7.88 26.47
CA GLN A 343 -4.74 6.89 26.29
C GLN A 343 -4.51 5.69 27.20
N VAL A 344 -5.59 5.16 27.79
CA VAL A 344 -5.54 3.94 28.60
C VAL A 344 -6.00 2.76 27.75
N VAL A 345 -5.11 1.79 27.56
CA VAL A 345 -5.45 0.54 26.85
C VAL A 345 -6.20 -0.38 27.81
N THR A 346 -7.46 -0.64 27.52
CA THR A 346 -8.24 -1.66 28.21
C THR A 346 -7.86 -3.04 27.69
N TRP A 347 -7.37 -3.92 28.61
CA TRP A 347 -7.07 -5.30 28.26
C TRP A 347 -8.32 -6.16 28.52
N LYS A 348 -8.96 -6.62 27.45
CA LYS A 348 -10.23 -7.34 27.56
C LYS A 348 -10.05 -8.69 28.29
N THR A 349 -11.03 -9.08 29.08
CA THR A 349 -11.04 -10.38 29.78
C THR A 349 -10.92 -11.58 28.82
N ALA A 350 -11.37 -11.41 27.58
CA ALA A 350 -11.28 -12.46 26.56
C ALA A 350 -9.83 -12.72 26.09
N TRP A 351 -8.90 -11.78 26.28
CA TRP A 351 -7.54 -11.88 25.74
C TRP A 351 -6.59 -12.52 26.74
N ASN A 352 -6.04 -13.67 26.39
CA ASN A 352 -4.96 -14.29 27.15
C ASN A 352 -3.56 -14.03 26.54
N TYR A 353 -3.51 -13.47 25.34
CA TYR A 353 -2.28 -13.10 24.63
C TYR A 353 -2.51 -11.89 23.72
N GLY A 354 -1.48 -11.11 23.48
CA GLY A 354 -1.52 -10.04 22.50
C GLY A 354 -0.44 -8.99 22.66
N PHE A 355 -0.67 -7.83 22.00
CA PHE A 355 0.34 -6.78 21.91
C PHE A 355 -0.28 -5.39 22.11
N ILE A 356 0.49 -4.50 22.75
CA ILE A 356 0.27 -3.06 22.72
C ILE A 356 1.42 -2.44 21.93
N LEU A 357 1.09 -1.72 20.84
CA LEU A 357 2.05 -1.07 19.95
C LEU A 357 2.11 0.42 20.26
N ASN A 358 3.32 0.93 20.57
CA ASN A 358 3.50 2.34 20.90
C ASN A 358 3.80 3.20 19.66
N GLY A 359 2.77 3.66 18.96
CA GLY A 359 2.86 4.63 17.89
C GLY A 359 3.00 6.08 18.38
N VAL A 360 3.20 6.30 19.68
CA VAL A 360 3.36 7.64 20.26
C VAL A 360 4.85 7.99 20.42
N GLY A 361 5.17 9.27 20.41
CA GLY A 361 6.55 9.75 20.59
C GLY A 361 7.07 9.73 22.03
N VAL A 362 6.29 9.22 23.00
CA VAL A 362 6.68 9.13 24.41
C VAL A 362 6.98 7.68 24.82
N GLY A 363 7.90 7.50 25.76
CA GLY A 363 8.36 6.20 26.23
C GLY A 363 7.50 5.56 27.30
N GLU A 364 6.17 5.74 27.25
CA GLU A 364 5.25 5.15 28.21
C GLU A 364 3.85 4.96 27.61
N VAL A 365 3.15 3.95 28.12
CA VAL A 365 1.73 3.70 27.84
C VAL A 365 1.00 3.31 29.10
N PHE A 366 -0.32 3.46 29.13
CA PHE A 366 -1.16 3.07 30.24
C PHE A 366 -2.00 1.85 29.87
N PHE A 367 -2.02 0.89 30.76
CA PHE A 367 -2.67 -0.41 30.63
C PHE A 367 -3.64 -0.62 31.79
N SER A 368 -4.86 -1.07 31.50
CA SER A 368 -5.89 -1.34 32.51
C SER A 368 -6.62 -2.65 32.18
N PRO A 369 -6.41 -3.74 32.93
CA PRO A 369 -7.10 -4.99 32.68
C PRO A 369 -8.55 -4.96 33.18
N GLU A 370 -9.45 -5.59 32.44
CA GLU A 370 -10.85 -5.80 32.88
C GLU A 370 -11.00 -6.87 33.94
N ALA A 371 -10.02 -7.78 34.06
CA ALA A 371 -10.08 -8.90 35.02
C ALA A 371 -8.95 -8.87 36.03
N VAL A 372 -9.21 -9.42 37.20
CA VAL A 372 -8.18 -9.72 38.18
C VAL A 372 -7.30 -10.84 37.63
N GLY A 373 -5.98 -10.66 37.68
CA GLY A 373 -5.06 -11.67 37.18
C GLY A 373 -3.60 -11.31 37.29
N CYS A 374 -2.77 -12.24 36.83
CA CYS A 374 -1.34 -12.07 36.68
C CYS A 374 -1.03 -11.83 35.18
N TYR A 375 -0.31 -10.75 34.90
CA TYR A 375 0.07 -10.33 33.57
C TYR A 375 1.59 -10.36 33.41
N ARG A 376 2.08 -11.25 32.54
CA ARG A 376 3.49 -11.28 32.14
C ARG A 376 3.66 -10.40 30.90
N ILE A 377 4.53 -9.40 30.99
CA ILE A 377 4.69 -8.39 29.95
C ILE A 377 6.17 -8.30 29.56
N THR A 378 6.47 -8.57 28.30
CA THR A 378 7.80 -8.32 27.72
C THR A 378 7.74 -7.02 26.94
N LEU A 379 8.47 -6.00 27.41
CA LEU A 379 8.62 -4.73 26.71
C LEU A 379 9.77 -4.84 25.71
N ARG A 380 9.49 -4.44 24.46
CA ARG A 380 10.47 -4.46 23.37
C ARG A 380 10.67 -3.07 22.80
N ASP A 381 11.89 -2.77 22.38
CA ASP A 381 12.20 -1.56 21.63
C ASP A 381 11.72 -1.63 20.17
N CYS A 382 11.99 -0.57 19.38
CA CYS A 382 11.62 -0.50 17.95
C CYS A 382 12.29 -1.59 17.08
N CYS A 383 13.37 -2.19 17.54
CA CYS A 383 14.07 -3.30 16.87
C CYS A 383 13.62 -4.68 17.35
N GLY A 384 12.64 -4.75 18.28
CA GLY A 384 12.14 -5.99 18.86
C GLY A 384 13.01 -6.59 19.94
N GLU A 385 14.06 -5.88 20.41
CA GLU A 385 14.87 -6.34 21.52
C GLU A 385 14.10 -6.19 22.83
N ALA A 386 14.09 -7.24 23.64
CA ALA A 386 13.49 -7.18 24.99
C ALA A 386 14.31 -6.23 25.85
N VAL A 387 13.66 -5.18 26.34
CA VAL A 387 14.28 -4.17 27.21
C VAL A 387 13.92 -4.38 28.68
N GLN A 388 12.76 -5.00 28.93
CA GLN A 388 12.31 -5.30 30.28
C GLN A 388 11.24 -6.37 30.31
N ASP A 389 11.28 -7.28 31.27
CA ASP A 389 10.20 -8.19 31.60
C ASP A 389 9.54 -7.76 32.90
N LEU A 390 8.20 -7.75 32.90
CA LEU A 390 7.39 -7.37 34.08
C LEU A 390 6.41 -8.50 34.39
N LYS A 391 6.15 -8.67 35.67
CA LYS A 391 5.06 -9.50 36.19
C LYS A 391 4.19 -8.62 37.08
N LEU A 392 2.98 -8.36 36.63
CA LEU A 392 2.03 -7.49 37.31
C LEU A 392 0.84 -8.31 37.83
N GLU A 393 0.55 -8.18 39.11
CA GLU A 393 -0.71 -8.65 39.69
C GLU A 393 -1.67 -7.46 39.74
N CYS A 394 -2.73 -7.49 38.94
CA CYS A 394 -3.61 -6.35 38.79
C CYS A 394 -5.03 -6.69 39.24
N SER A 395 -5.67 -5.72 39.88
CA SER A 395 -7.12 -5.69 40.09
C SER A 395 -7.82 -5.25 38.80
N ALA A 396 -9.09 -5.64 38.65
CA ALA A 396 -9.92 -5.17 37.54
C ALA A 396 -10.03 -3.63 37.53
N GLY A 397 -9.80 -3.00 36.38
CA GLY A 397 -9.82 -1.55 36.22
C GLY A 397 -8.60 -0.80 36.79
N GLN A 398 -7.63 -1.50 37.37
CA GLN A 398 -6.41 -0.87 37.87
C GLN A 398 -5.58 -0.31 36.69
N ILE A 399 -5.24 0.98 36.75
CA ILE A 399 -4.38 1.60 35.73
C ILE A 399 -2.91 1.37 36.11
N CYS A 400 -2.18 0.71 35.24
CA CYS A 400 -0.75 0.43 35.37
C CYS A 400 0.02 1.21 34.30
N ARG A 401 1.14 1.83 34.69
CA ARG A 401 2.07 2.49 33.78
C ARG A 401 3.10 1.50 33.28
N LEU A 402 3.26 1.38 31.96
CA LEU A 402 4.29 0.56 31.33
C LEU A 402 5.34 1.48 30.68
N PRO A 403 6.64 1.35 31.01
CA PRO A 403 7.73 2.13 30.42
C PRO A 403 8.07 1.57 29.02
N LEU A 404 7.11 1.65 28.09
CA LEU A 404 7.22 1.12 26.74
C LEU A 404 7.89 2.13 25.81
N PRO A 405 9.07 1.82 25.24
CA PRO A 405 9.76 2.73 24.33
C PRO A 405 8.90 3.18 23.15
N ALA A 406 9.11 4.42 22.69
CA ALA A 406 8.48 4.93 21.47
C ALA A 406 8.83 4.03 20.28
N GLY A 407 7.85 3.71 19.43
CA GLY A 407 8.03 2.78 18.31
C GLY A 407 8.24 1.32 18.71
N GLY A 408 8.09 0.98 20.00
CA GLY A 408 8.22 -0.38 20.51
C GLY A 408 6.88 -1.09 20.71
N CYS A 409 6.91 -2.30 21.25
CA CYS A 409 5.71 -3.06 21.59
C CYS A 409 5.83 -3.76 22.95
N ALA A 410 4.68 -3.91 23.63
CA ALA A 410 4.53 -4.78 24.80
C ALA A 410 3.84 -6.06 24.37
N GLU A 411 4.49 -7.19 24.55
CA GLU A 411 3.93 -8.53 24.39
C GLU A 411 3.37 -8.97 25.75
N ILE A 412 2.09 -9.31 25.81
CA ILE A 412 1.36 -9.56 27.06
C ILE A 412 0.76 -10.97 27.02
N GLU A 413 1.04 -11.73 28.08
CA GLU A 413 0.37 -12.99 28.41
C GLU A 413 -0.38 -12.82 29.71
N SER A 414 -1.64 -13.26 29.78
CA SER A 414 -2.45 -13.15 30.98
C SER A 414 -2.90 -14.50 31.52
N ASP A 415 -2.72 -14.70 32.82
CA ASP A 415 -3.31 -15.78 33.59
C ASP A 415 -4.49 -15.18 34.40
N ILE A 416 -5.67 -15.16 33.77
CA ILE A 416 -6.88 -14.57 34.35
C ILE A 416 -7.46 -15.54 35.37
N ILE A 417 -7.70 -15.08 36.58
CA ILE A 417 -8.43 -15.82 37.60
C ILE A 417 -9.91 -15.78 37.21
N LYS A 418 -10.42 -16.89 36.68
CA LYS A 418 -11.86 -17.03 36.47
C LYS A 418 -12.53 -17.06 37.86
N VAL A 419 -13.15 -15.96 38.21
CA VAL A 419 -14.08 -15.95 39.35
C VAL A 419 -15.29 -16.79 38.93
N SER A 420 -15.40 -17.97 39.52
CA SER A 420 -16.49 -18.93 39.34
C SER A 420 -17.82 -18.39 39.88
#